data_41c5426b5c07ac19d9a3ea0cd1512cea
#
_entry.id   41c5426b5c07ac19d9a3ea0cd1512cea
#
_cell.length_a   1.000
_cell.length_b   1.000
_cell.length_c   1.000
_cell.angle_alpha   90.00
_cell.angle_beta   90.00
_cell.angle_gamma   90.00
#
_symmetry.space_group_name_H-M   'P 1'
#
loop_
_entity.id
_entity.type
_entity.pdbx_description
1 polymer ?
#
loop_
_entity_poly.entity_id
_entity_poly.type
_entity_poly.pdbx_seq_one_letter_code
_entity_poly.pdbx_strand_id
1 'polypeptide(L)'
;MEQKPTTLNKNWLASLTQGLPPAYWLLWSGTLINRLGGFVIPFLSLYLTNQREIPVSQAALMVSLFGAGSFLSQLVGGELTDRLGRRPVMLMSFLVTPVFMLALGFARDVALIAVFTFFVGFFTDLYRPAVGAAIADLVPAESRTRAYGYNYWAINLGAAVAPLLAGLLARSNYLILFIADAATTLIFGLIVLFGIRETRPAEAHHASHVSFNERMSQLKREPILLIFSLLALFFGMIYMQGYVTLPLDMGSHGLGPEQFGAAIAVNGFLIILVTIPISNLAVKWHRFRTIALSAIFLGLGFGFTALADNRTLFMVSVAIWTVGEIAATSVAPAIIADLSPIELRGVYQGIFGSAWGLAYFLGPLAGGWVYEHQGSNALWAGCLLLGMILAVCYLALGAPAKRRMEQTRSTSASHNR
;
A
#
# COMPACT_ATOMS: atom_id res chain seq x y z
N MET A 1 -2.16 -50.57 19.84
CA MET A 1 -2.23 -49.72 18.63
C MET A 1 -1.14 -48.65 18.77
N GLU A 2 0.04 -48.94 18.26
CA GLU A 2 1.16 -47.98 18.26
C GLU A 2 0.93 -46.94 17.20
N GLN A 3 0.79 -45.68 17.62
CA GLN A 3 0.83 -44.53 16.71
C GLN A 3 2.27 -44.35 16.21
N LYS A 4 2.49 -44.68 14.92
CA LYS A 4 3.74 -44.35 14.23
C LYS A 4 3.96 -42.83 14.29
N PRO A 5 5.19 -42.36 14.63
CA PRO A 5 5.51 -40.93 14.55
C PRO A 5 5.39 -40.46 13.10
N THR A 6 4.64 -39.41 12.88
CA THR A 6 4.52 -38.70 11.59
C THR A 6 5.92 -38.23 11.18
N THR A 7 6.53 -38.93 10.25
CA THR A 7 7.75 -38.51 9.57
C THR A 7 7.45 -37.19 8.88
N LEU A 8 8.06 -36.08 9.34
CA LEU A 8 8.08 -34.80 8.64
C LEU A 8 8.48 -35.08 7.18
N ASN A 9 7.51 -34.92 6.30
CA ASN A 9 7.60 -35.29 4.90
C ASN A 9 8.74 -34.48 4.26
N LYS A 10 9.84 -35.16 3.87
CA LYS A 10 11.02 -34.54 3.21
C LYS A 10 10.68 -33.76 1.92
N ASN A 11 9.43 -33.82 1.47
CA ASN A 11 8.90 -33.16 0.27
C ASN A 11 8.08 -31.87 0.55
N TRP A 12 8.05 -31.34 1.80
CA TRP A 12 7.28 -30.15 2.08
C TRP A 12 7.76 -28.94 1.25
N LEU A 13 9.08 -28.76 1.05
CA LEU A 13 9.64 -27.73 0.18
C LEU A 13 9.19 -27.89 -1.28
N ALA A 14 9.16 -29.14 -1.79
CA ALA A 14 8.66 -29.41 -3.13
C ALA A 14 7.16 -29.08 -3.25
N SER A 15 6.37 -29.33 -2.21
CA SER A 15 4.94 -28.97 -2.21
C SER A 15 4.70 -27.45 -2.21
N LEU A 16 5.62 -26.65 -1.65
CA LEU A 16 5.52 -25.18 -1.67
C LEU A 16 5.73 -24.60 -3.08
N THR A 17 6.58 -25.22 -3.90
CA THR A 17 6.91 -24.75 -5.25
C THR A 17 6.06 -25.41 -6.35
N GLN A 18 5.33 -26.49 -6.03
CA GLN A 18 4.54 -27.25 -6.98
C GLN A 18 3.49 -26.38 -7.68
N GLY A 19 3.43 -26.44 -9.02
CA GLY A 19 2.47 -25.67 -9.83
C GLY A 19 2.82 -24.19 -10.03
N LEU A 20 4.00 -23.72 -9.59
CA LEU A 20 4.48 -22.38 -9.82
C LEU A 20 5.65 -22.42 -10.83
N PRO A 21 5.51 -21.78 -12.01
CA PRO A 21 6.54 -21.85 -13.07
C PRO A 21 7.79 -21.04 -12.69
N PRO A 22 8.95 -21.32 -13.30
CA PRO A 22 10.20 -20.58 -13.04
C PRO A 22 10.07 -19.06 -13.24
N ALA A 23 9.32 -18.62 -14.25
CA ALA A 23 9.07 -17.21 -14.51
C ALA A 23 8.34 -16.50 -13.35
N TYR A 24 7.46 -17.20 -12.64
CA TYR A 24 6.84 -16.66 -11.43
C TYR A 24 7.88 -16.40 -10.33
N TRP A 25 8.84 -17.31 -10.14
CA TRP A 25 9.88 -17.15 -9.11
C TRP A 25 10.85 -16.02 -9.43
N LEU A 26 11.07 -15.72 -10.73
CA LEU A 26 11.81 -14.52 -11.15
C LEU A 26 11.05 -13.24 -10.80
N LEU A 27 9.73 -13.18 -11.04
CA LEU A 27 8.89 -12.06 -10.62
C LEU A 27 8.87 -11.90 -9.10
N TRP A 28 8.73 -13.00 -8.37
CA TRP A 28 8.72 -13.02 -6.91
C TRP A 28 10.03 -12.52 -6.32
N SER A 29 11.17 -13.02 -6.80
CA SER A 29 12.50 -12.60 -6.32
C SER A 29 12.77 -11.14 -6.66
N GLY A 30 12.39 -10.67 -7.87
CA GLY A 30 12.47 -9.27 -8.23
C GLY A 30 11.61 -8.38 -7.32
N THR A 31 10.39 -8.80 -7.02
CA THR A 31 9.52 -8.12 -6.05
C THR A 31 10.17 -8.04 -4.68
N LEU A 32 10.72 -9.14 -4.16
CA LEU A 32 11.37 -9.17 -2.86
C LEU A 32 12.59 -8.23 -2.82
N ILE A 33 13.47 -8.28 -3.81
CA ILE A 33 14.65 -7.42 -3.90
C ILE A 33 14.24 -5.94 -3.93
N ASN A 34 13.28 -5.58 -4.78
CA ASN A 34 12.79 -4.21 -4.89
C ASN A 34 12.15 -3.73 -3.57
N ARG A 35 11.38 -4.58 -2.88
CA ARG A 35 10.74 -4.21 -1.62
C ARG A 35 11.72 -4.11 -0.45
N LEU A 36 12.76 -4.94 -0.42
CA LEU A 36 13.86 -4.82 0.53
C LEU A 36 14.68 -3.53 0.33
N GLY A 37 14.68 -3.00 -0.89
CA GLY A 37 15.36 -1.75 -1.27
C GLY A 37 14.48 -0.51 -1.22
N GLY A 38 13.21 -0.59 -0.80
CA GLY A 38 12.28 0.54 -0.75
C GLY A 38 12.60 1.53 0.37
N PHE A 39 13.70 2.25 0.26
CA PHE A 39 14.28 3.09 1.31
C PHE A 39 13.83 4.54 1.26
N VAL A 40 13.64 5.10 0.07
CA VAL A 40 13.48 6.55 -0.13
C VAL A 40 12.18 7.07 0.47
N ILE A 41 11.06 6.42 0.18
CA ILE A 41 9.74 6.97 0.54
C ILE A 41 9.53 7.12 2.05
N PRO A 42 9.85 6.13 2.92
CA PRO A 42 9.71 6.31 4.36
C PRO A 42 10.61 7.40 4.95
N PHE A 43 11.71 7.72 4.29
CA PHE A 43 12.69 8.69 4.76
C PHE A 43 12.70 10.01 3.97
N LEU A 44 11.81 10.16 2.99
CA LEU A 44 11.80 11.33 2.10
C LEU A 44 11.56 12.63 2.87
N SER A 45 10.63 12.66 3.81
CA SER A 45 10.37 13.84 4.64
C SER A 45 11.60 14.24 5.47
N LEU A 46 12.27 13.26 6.12
CA LEU A 46 13.51 13.52 6.87
C LEU A 46 14.64 14.00 5.97
N TYR A 47 14.81 13.41 4.79
CA TYR A 47 15.79 13.86 3.82
C TYR A 47 15.57 15.32 3.41
N LEU A 48 14.33 15.67 3.09
CA LEU A 48 13.97 17.03 2.65
C LEU A 48 14.18 18.07 3.77
N THR A 49 13.81 17.74 5.00
CA THR A 49 13.94 18.68 6.13
C THR A 49 15.36 18.74 6.68
N ASN A 50 16.04 17.61 6.86
CA ASN A 50 17.33 17.56 7.53
C ASN A 50 18.52 17.83 6.60
N GLN A 51 18.44 17.40 5.31
CA GLN A 51 19.55 17.58 4.36
C GLN A 51 19.33 18.71 3.35
N ARG A 52 18.08 19.03 3.05
CA ARG A 52 17.73 20.08 2.09
C ARG A 52 17.22 21.34 2.76
N GLU A 53 17.05 21.32 4.09
CA GLU A 53 16.57 22.44 4.90
C GLU A 53 15.23 23.02 4.41
N ILE A 54 14.41 22.15 3.79
CA ILE A 54 13.10 22.51 3.24
C ILE A 54 12.09 22.56 4.41
N PRO A 55 11.28 23.62 4.53
CA PRO A 55 10.22 23.71 5.54
C PRO A 55 9.29 22.53 5.50
N VAL A 56 8.72 22.13 6.66
CA VAL A 56 7.90 20.93 6.82
C VAL A 56 6.72 20.90 5.86
N SER A 57 6.00 22.02 5.70
CA SER A 57 4.87 22.09 4.75
C SER A 57 5.28 21.85 3.30
N GLN A 58 6.43 22.38 2.89
CA GLN A 58 6.96 22.16 1.55
C GLN A 58 7.46 20.71 1.38
N ALA A 59 8.11 20.13 2.39
CA ALA A 59 8.51 18.73 2.37
C ALA A 59 7.27 17.82 2.27
N ALA A 60 6.21 18.11 3.01
CA ALA A 60 4.94 17.42 2.94
C ALA A 60 4.27 17.56 1.56
N LEU A 61 4.36 18.75 0.93
CA LEU A 61 3.91 18.95 -0.46
C LEU A 61 4.69 18.06 -1.43
N MET A 62 6.03 17.93 -1.27
CA MET A 62 6.82 17.03 -2.12
C MET A 62 6.36 15.57 -1.97
N VAL A 63 6.14 15.08 -0.73
CA VAL A 63 5.58 13.75 -0.50
C VAL A 63 4.18 13.61 -1.10
N SER A 64 3.37 14.66 -1.06
CA SER A 64 2.06 14.67 -1.75
C SER A 64 2.20 14.55 -3.26
N LEU A 65 3.19 15.18 -3.87
CA LEU A 65 3.45 15.05 -5.31
C LEU A 65 3.84 13.63 -5.70
N PHE A 66 4.59 12.91 -4.84
CA PHE A 66 4.79 11.48 -5.01
C PHE A 66 3.46 10.74 -5.03
N GLY A 67 2.57 11.02 -4.06
CA GLY A 67 1.22 10.44 -4.02
C GLY A 67 0.39 10.75 -5.25
N ALA A 68 0.46 11.98 -5.78
CA ALA A 68 -0.21 12.37 -7.01
C ALA A 68 0.30 11.56 -8.22
N GLY A 69 1.62 11.40 -8.33
CA GLY A 69 2.24 10.57 -9.37
C GLY A 69 1.77 9.11 -9.28
N SER A 70 1.82 8.52 -8.08
CA SER A 70 1.34 7.15 -7.81
C SER A 70 -0.14 6.97 -8.14
N PHE A 71 -0.98 7.94 -7.77
CA PHE A 71 -2.41 7.93 -8.10
C PHE A 71 -2.66 7.91 -9.62
N LEU A 72 -2.03 8.82 -10.36
CA LEU A 72 -2.14 8.86 -11.83
C LEU A 72 -1.60 7.59 -12.48
N SER A 73 -0.51 7.07 -11.95
CA SER A 73 0.07 5.80 -12.40
C SER A 73 -0.91 4.63 -12.30
N GLN A 74 -1.68 4.55 -11.21
CA GLN A 74 -2.68 3.49 -11.03
C GLN A 74 -3.87 3.64 -11.99
N LEU A 75 -4.27 4.88 -12.32
CA LEU A 75 -5.33 5.13 -13.30
C LEU A 75 -4.95 4.69 -14.71
N VAL A 76 -3.72 4.97 -15.13
CA VAL A 76 -3.26 4.68 -16.49
C VAL A 76 -2.57 3.32 -16.62
N GLY A 77 -2.02 2.80 -15.53
CA GLY A 77 -1.19 1.59 -15.53
C GLY A 77 -1.94 0.34 -15.98
N GLY A 78 -3.20 0.20 -15.59
CA GLY A 78 -4.07 -0.89 -16.05
C GLY A 78 -4.27 -0.84 -17.56
N GLU A 79 -4.65 0.32 -18.09
CA GLU A 79 -4.87 0.51 -19.53
C GLU A 79 -3.57 0.32 -20.34
N LEU A 80 -2.45 0.86 -19.86
CA LEU A 80 -1.15 0.65 -20.48
C LEU A 80 -0.76 -0.84 -20.49
N THR A 81 -1.02 -1.56 -19.40
CA THR A 81 -0.78 -3.00 -19.29
C THR A 81 -1.59 -3.80 -20.31
N ASP A 82 -2.83 -3.40 -20.54
CA ASP A 82 -3.72 -4.06 -21.50
C ASP A 82 -3.38 -3.69 -22.94
N ARG A 83 -2.94 -2.45 -23.21
CA ARG A 83 -2.58 -2.00 -24.57
C ARG A 83 -1.18 -2.40 -25.00
N LEU A 84 -0.17 -2.14 -24.17
CA LEU A 84 1.24 -2.35 -24.50
C LEU A 84 1.74 -3.76 -24.15
N GLY A 85 1.08 -4.44 -23.20
CA GLY A 85 1.53 -5.71 -22.65
C GLY A 85 2.15 -5.55 -21.25
N ARG A 86 2.34 -6.70 -20.58
CA ARG A 86 2.81 -6.74 -19.19
C ARG A 86 4.28 -6.36 -19.10
N ARG A 87 5.10 -6.99 -19.96
CA ARG A 87 6.56 -6.79 -19.95
C ARG A 87 6.99 -5.35 -20.28
N PRO A 88 6.49 -4.67 -21.34
CA PRO A 88 6.86 -3.28 -21.63
C PRO A 88 6.54 -2.32 -20.48
N VAL A 89 5.38 -2.46 -19.83
CA VAL A 89 4.97 -1.60 -18.71
C VAL A 89 5.87 -1.83 -17.48
N MET A 90 6.20 -3.08 -17.17
CA MET A 90 7.18 -3.40 -16.11
C MET A 90 8.54 -2.79 -16.41
N LEU A 91 9.06 -2.95 -17.65
CA LEU A 91 10.35 -2.38 -18.05
C LEU A 91 10.35 -0.85 -17.99
N MET A 92 9.29 -0.20 -18.47
CA MET A 92 9.14 1.26 -18.35
C MET A 92 9.22 1.70 -16.89
N SER A 93 8.51 1.03 -15.97
CA SER A 93 8.59 1.32 -14.56
C SER A 93 10.00 1.12 -14.01
N PHE A 94 10.57 -0.06 -14.13
CA PHE A 94 11.82 -0.44 -13.46
C PHE A 94 13.09 0.16 -14.08
N LEU A 95 13.08 0.62 -15.32
CA LEU A 95 14.23 1.27 -15.96
C LEU A 95 14.16 2.80 -15.81
N VAL A 96 12.97 3.38 -15.78
CA VAL A 96 12.80 4.83 -15.70
C VAL A 96 12.83 5.32 -14.22
N THR A 97 12.23 4.58 -13.29
CA THR A 97 12.26 4.95 -11.87
C THR A 97 13.67 5.21 -11.33
N PRO A 98 14.69 4.36 -11.56
CA PRO A 98 16.04 4.61 -11.07
C PRO A 98 16.64 5.93 -11.56
N VAL A 99 16.32 6.35 -12.78
CA VAL A 99 16.80 7.62 -13.34
C VAL A 99 16.25 8.80 -12.55
N PHE A 100 14.91 8.85 -12.35
CA PHE A 100 14.29 9.91 -11.56
C PHE A 100 14.66 9.83 -10.08
N MET A 101 14.85 8.61 -9.54
CA MET A 101 15.28 8.39 -8.17
C MET A 101 16.66 8.98 -7.92
N LEU A 102 17.64 8.72 -8.80
CA LEU A 102 18.97 9.31 -8.71
C LEU A 102 18.92 10.83 -8.95
N ALA A 103 18.15 11.28 -9.96
CA ALA A 103 17.97 12.70 -10.21
C ALA A 103 17.43 13.44 -8.97
N LEU A 104 16.45 12.84 -8.27
CA LEU A 104 15.91 13.36 -7.01
C LEU A 104 16.98 13.44 -5.92
N GLY A 105 17.80 12.40 -5.76
CA GLY A 105 18.89 12.37 -4.77
C GLY A 105 19.94 13.48 -4.98
N PHE A 106 20.22 13.84 -6.22
CA PHE A 106 21.18 14.90 -6.56
C PHE A 106 20.55 16.30 -6.69
N ALA A 107 19.24 16.41 -6.83
CA ALA A 107 18.55 17.69 -7.00
C ALA A 107 18.76 18.61 -5.77
N ARG A 108 18.96 19.90 -6.04
CA ARG A 108 19.07 20.95 -5.02
C ARG A 108 17.97 22.01 -5.17
N ASP A 109 17.53 22.24 -6.37
CA ASP A 109 16.45 23.18 -6.67
C ASP A 109 15.09 22.59 -6.27
N VAL A 110 14.26 23.35 -5.56
CA VAL A 110 12.96 22.91 -5.01
C VAL A 110 11.99 22.51 -6.11
N ALA A 111 12.00 23.22 -7.25
CA ALA A 111 11.11 22.90 -8.37
C ALA A 111 11.53 21.56 -9.04
N LEU A 112 12.83 21.31 -9.19
CA LEU A 112 13.34 20.03 -9.70
C LEU A 112 13.04 18.89 -8.73
N ILE A 113 13.17 19.10 -7.41
CA ILE A 113 12.78 18.12 -6.39
C ILE A 113 11.29 17.78 -6.55
N ALA A 114 10.43 18.77 -6.70
CA ALA A 114 8.98 18.57 -6.90
C ALA A 114 8.69 17.73 -8.15
N VAL A 115 9.28 18.09 -9.29
CA VAL A 115 9.10 17.38 -10.56
C VAL A 115 9.61 15.94 -10.47
N PHE A 116 10.81 15.73 -9.94
CA PHE A 116 11.38 14.39 -9.84
C PHE A 116 10.61 13.53 -8.84
N THR A 117 10.14 14.09 -7.72
CA THR A 117 9.31 13.36 -6.75
C THR A 117 8.00 12.88 -7.38
N PHE A 118 7.34 13.73 -8.18
CA PHE A 118 6.14 13.33 -8.91
C PHE A 118 6.42 12.16 -9.87
N PHE A 119 7.49 12.25 -10.67
CA PHE A 119 7.83 11.18 -11.62
C PHE A 119 8.31 9.91 -10.92
N VAL A 120 9.03 10.01 -9.80
CA VAL A 120 9.35 8.85 -8.96
C VAL A 120 8.05 8.16 -8.53
N GLY A 121 7.07 8.91 -8.00
CA GLY A 121 5.77 8.36 -7.63
C GLY A 121 5.05 7.70 -8.80
N PHE A 122 5.03 8.35 -9.95
CA PHE A 122 4.37 7.85 -11.15
C PHE A 122 4.99 6.52 -11.63
N PHE A 123 6.30 6.49 -11.83
CA PHE A 123 6.93 5.31 -12.40
C PHE A 123 7.11 4.17 -11.37
N THR A 124 7.27 4.48 -10.07
CA THR A 124 7.43 3.46 -9.02
C THR A 124 6.22 2.55 -8.89
N ASP A 125 5.02 3.04 -9.10
CA ASP A 125 3.79 2.23 -8.93
C ASP A 125 3.19 1.71 -10.24
N LEU A 126 3.73 2.14 -11.39
CA LEU A 126 3.23 1.80 -12.72
C LEU A 126 3.25 0.29 -13.02
N TYR A 127 4.19 -0.46 -12.44
CA TYR A 127 4.32 -1.89 -12.66
C TYR A 127 3.26 -2.75 -11.94
N ARG A 128 2.59 -2.22 -10.92
CA ARG A 128 1.71 -3.02 -10.04
C ARG A 128 0.61 -3.77 -10.79
N PRO A 129 -0.17 -3.12 -11.68
CA PRO A 129 -1.15 -3.84 -12.49
C PRO A 129 -0.51 -4.88 -13.40
N ALA A 130 0.66 -4.57 -13.99
CA ALA A 130 1.36 -5.45 -14.91
C ALA A 130 1.89 -6.73 -14.22
N VAL A 131 2.47 -6.61 -13.02
CA VAL A 131 2.90 -7.77 -12.23
C VAL A 131 1.70 -8.60 -11.80
N GLY A 132 0.60 -7.96 -11.34
CA GLY A 132 -0.62 -8.68 -11.00
C GLY A 132 -1.18 -9.49 -12.17
N ALA A 133 -1.25 -8.90 -13.36
CA ALA A 133 -1.68 -9.57 -14.58
C ALA A 133 -0.71 -10.67 -15.02
N ALA A 134 0.61 -10.43 -14.97
CA ALA A 134 1.63 -11.42 -15.31
C ALA A 134 1.55 -12.67 -14.40
N ILE A 135 1.30 -12.50 -13.10
CA ILE A 135 1.08 -13.63 -12.19
C ILE A 135 -0.16 -14.43 -12.61
N ALA A 136 -1.27 -13.75 -12.97
CA ALA A 136 -2.48 -14.41 -13.43
C ALA A 136 -2.28 -15.16 -14.77
N ASP A 137 -1.45 -14.61 -15.67
CA ASP A 137 -1.17 -15.20 -16.97
C ASP A 137 -0.22 -16.39 -16.85
N LEU A 138 0.78 -16.32 -15.97
CA LEU A 138 1.82 -17.35 -15.80
C LEU A 138 1.37 -18.54 -14.96
N VAL A 139 0.51 -18.31 -13.95
CA VAL A 139 0.19 -19.30 -12.92
C VAL A 139 -1.17 -19.95 -13.20
N PRO A 140 -1.26 -21.31 -13.20
CA PRO A 140 -2.53 -22.02 -13.32
C PRO A 140 -3.55 -21.55 -12.28
N ALA A 141 -4.84 -21.54 -12.64
CA ALA A 141 -5.93 -20.98 -11.83
C ALA A 141 -5.95 -21.53 -10.38
N GLU A 142 -5.69 -22.83 -10.23
CA GLU A 142 -5.67 -23.55 -8.94
C GLU A 142 -4.56 -23.07 -8.00
N SER A 143 -3.46 -22.55 -8.56
CA SER A 143 -2.27 -22.09 -7.81
C SER A 143 -2.20 -20.57 -7.63
N ARG A 144 -3.08 -19.78 -8.28
CA ARG A 144 -3.06 -18.30 -8.25
C ARG A 144 -3.18 -17.74 -6.83
N THR A 145 -4.08 -18.28 -6.02
CA THR A 145 -4.26 -17.82 -4.62
C THR A 145 -2.94 -17.93 -3.84
N ARG A 146 -2.22 -19.04 -4.01
CA ARG A 146 -0.93 -19.25 -3.37
C ARG A 146 0.14 -18.31 -3.93
N ALA A 147 0.19 -18.11 -5.24
CA ALA A 147 1.12 -17.19 -5.88
C ALA A 147 0.94 -15.75 -5.37
N TYR A 148 -0.29 -15.25 -5.33
CA TYR A 148 -0.58 -13.93 -4.75
C TYR A 148 -0.22 -13.85 -3.26
N GLY A 149 -0.47 -14.93 -2.50
CA GLY A 149 -0.07 -15.02 -1.09
C GLY A 149 1.44 -14.90 -0.89
N TYR A 150 2.24 -15.58 -1.70
CA TYR A 150 3.71 -15.46 -1.65
C TYR A 150 4.19 -14.08 -2.09
N ASN A 151 3.57 -13.49 -3.12
CA ASN A 151 3.90 -12.13 -3.53
C ASN A 151 3.57 -11.11 -2.42
N TYR A 152 2.43 -11.25 -1.76
CA TYR A 152 2.06 -10.43 -0.60
C TYR A 152 3.05 -10.61 0.57
N TRP A 153 3.51 -11.85 0.82
CA TRP A 153 4.54 -12.12 1.83
C TRP A 153 5.86 -11.40 1.51
N ALA A 154 6.32 -11.43 0.26
CA ALA A 154 7.52 -10.72 -0.17
C ALA A 154 7.41 -9.20 0.06
N ILE A 155 6.24 -8.61 -0.24
CA ILE A 155 5.95 -7.19 -0.01
C ILE A 155 6.04 -6.85 1.49
N ASN A 156 5.42 -7.65 2.36
CA ASN A 156 5.41 -7.40 3.80
C ASN A 156 6.77 -7.65 4.47
N LEU A 157 7.53 -8.63 3.98
CA LEU A 157 8.91 -8.84 4.43
C LEU A 157 9.77 -7.61 4.10
N GLY A 158 9.64 -7.05 2.90
CA GLY A 158 10.29 -5.80 2.53
C GLY A 158 9.86 -4.64 3.44
N ALA A 159 8.56 -4.48 3.67
CA ALA A 159 8.03 -3.44 4.56
C ALA A 159 8.53 -3.57 6.02
N ALA A 160 8.84 -4.77 6.48
CA ALA A 160 9.42 -4.99 7.80
C ALA A 160 10.92 -4.67 7.87
N VAL A 161 11.67 -5.03 6.83
CA VAL A 161 13.15 -4.99 6.85
C VAL A 161 13.70 -3.68 6.28
N ALA A 162 13.10 -3.15 5.20
CA ALA A 162 13.59 -1.97 4.52
C ALA A 162 13.76 -0.74 5.43
N PRO A 163 12.82 -0.38 6.33
CA PRO A 163 12.99 0.77 7.21
C PRO A 163 14.16 0.64 8.19
N LEU A 164 14.46 -0.59 8.67
CA LEU A 164 15.63 -0.84 9.51
C LEU A 164 16.93 -0.57 8.76
N LEU A 165 17.05 -1.14 7.55
CA LEU A 165 18.22 -0.92 6.71
C LEU A 165 18.36 0.55 6.31
N ALA A 166 17.25 1.18 5.92
CA ALA A 166 17.23 2.60 5.56
C ALA A 166 17.65 3.50 6.73
N GLY A 167 17.16 3.22 7.94
CA GLY A 167 17.55 3.98 9.14
C GLY A 167 19.04 3.88 9.45
N LEU A 168 19.66 2.70 9.28
CA LEU A 168 21.09 2.51 9.44
C LEU A 168 21.91 3.25 8.35
N LEU A 169 21.48 3.14 7.09
CA LEU A 169 22.15 3.79 5.95
C LEU A 169 22.03 5.31 6.04
N ALA A 170 20.88 5.84 6.44
CA ALA A 170 20.63 7.28 6.55
C ALA A 170 21.52 7.98 7.59
N ARG A 171 22.02 7.24 8.61
CA ARG A 171 22.99 7.80 9.59
C ARG A 171 24.26 8.32 8.93
N SER A 172 24.72 7.64 7.90
CA SER A 172 25.96 8.01 7.23
C SER A 172 25.72 9.02 6.10
N ASN A 173 24.78 8.75 5.24
CA ASN A 173 24.42 9.63 4.12
C ASN A 173 23.08 9.24 3.51
N TYR A 174 22.13 10.17 3.45
CA TYR A 174 20.83 9.93 2.79
C TYR A 174 20.95 9.59 1.31
N LEU A 175 22.00 10.07 0.59
CA LEU A 175 22.18 9.75 -0.83
C LEU A 175 22.31 8.24 -1.07
N ILE A 176 22.85 7.49 -0.09
CA ILE A 176 22.95 6.03 -0.18
C ILE A 176 21.55 5.39 -0.32
N LEU A 177 20.50 5.96 0.29
CA LEU A 177 19.13 5.47 0.16
C LEU A 177 18.67 5.53 -1.30
N PHE A 178 18.93 6.64 -1.99
CA PHE A 178 18.55 6.83 -3.38
C PHE A 178 19.30 5.88 -4.31
N ILE A 179 20.60 5.70 -4.09
CA ILE A 179 21.44 4.79 -4.89
C ILE A 179 21.02 3.34 -4.68
N ALA A 180 20.80 2.92 -3.43
CA ALA A 180 20.42 1.54 -3.13
C ALA A 180 19.01 1.20 -3.61
N ASP A 181 18.04 2.12 -3.47
CA ASP A 181 16.68 1.96 -3.98
C ASP A 181 16.67 1.90 -5.51
N ALA A 182 17.41 2.82 -6.17
CA ALA A 182 17.59 2.79 -7.62
C ALA A 182 18.25 1.48 -8.10
N ALA A 183 19.27 0.99 -7.38
CA ALA A 183 19.95 -0.26 -7.73
C ALA A 183 19.03 -1.48 -7.61
N THR A 184 18.28 -1.61 -6.52
CA THR A 184 17.35 -2.75 -6.33
C THR A 184 16.20 -2.71 -7.33
N THR A 185 15.71 -1.52 -7.69
CA THR A 185 14.70 -1.32 -8.72
C THR A 185 15.25 -1.69 -10.10
N LEU A 186 16.49 -1.27 -10.42
CA LEU A 186 17.15 -1.64 -11.66
C LEU A 186 17.41 -3.16 -11.77
N ILE A 187 17.81 -3.81 -10.66
CA ILE A 187 17.99 -5.27 -10.61
C ILE A 187 16.67 -5.97 -10.98
N PHE A 188 15.54 -5.51 -10.46
CA PHE A 188 14.24 -6.07 -10.86
C PHE A 188 13.98 -5.82 -12.36
N GLY A 189 14.29 -4.64 -12.87
CA GLY A 189 14.22 -4.34 -14.31
C GLY A 189 15.04 -5.30 -15.17
N LEU A 190 16.27 -5.61 -14.74
CA LEU A 190 17.14 -6.57 -15.44
C LEU A 190 16.59 -7.99 -15.35
N ILE A 191 16.04 -8.41 -14.22
CA ILE A 191 15.35 -9.72 -14.07
C ILE A 191 14.20 -9.81 -15.07
N VAL A 192 13.38 -8.75 -15.22
CA VAL A 192 12.29 -8.72 -16.20
C VAL A 192 12.81 -8.70 -17.62
N LEU A 193 13.87 -7.91 -17.89
CA LEU A 193 14.45 -7.77 -19.22
C LEU A 193 14.99 -9.10 -19.78
N PHE A 194 15.70 -9.86 -18.95
CA PHE A 194 16.37 -11.08 -19.40
C PHE A 194 15.60 -12.35 -19.07
N GLY A 195 14.74 -12.34 -18.03
CA GLY A 195 14.10 -13.55 -17.51
C GLY A 195 12.61 -13.68 -17.83
N ILE A 196 11.91 -12.58 -18.14
CA ILE A 196 10.45 -12.60 -18.34
C ILE A 196 10.13 -12.28 -19.80
N ARG A 197 9.40 -13.19 -20.44
CA ARG A 197 8.80 -12.95 -21.76
C ARG A 197 7.46 -12.24 -21.61
N GLU A 198 6.95 -11.67 -22.72
CA GLU A 198 5.59 -11.12 -22.73
C GLU A 198 4.58 -12.23 -22.38
N THR A 199 3.67 -11.93 -21.44
CA THR A 199 2.69 -12.88 -20.94
C THR A 199 1.28 -12.59 -21.41
N ARG A 200 1.05 -11.47 -22.10
CA ARG A 200 -0.26 -11.07 -22.62
C ARG A 200 -0.82 -12.14 -23.57
N PRO A 201 -2.03 -12.67 -23.28
CA PRO A 201 -2.69 -13.59 -24.21
C PRO A 201 -2.97 -12.93 -25.57
N ALA A 202 -2.73 -13.66 -26.67
CA ALA A 202 -2.95 -13.15 -28.02
C ALA A 202 -4.42 -12.78 -28.29
N GLU A 203 -5.36 -13.44 -27.62
CA GLU A 203 -6.82 -13.26 -27.74
C GLU A 203 -7.36 -12.03 -26.97
N ALA A 204 -6.58 -11.39 -26.12
CA ALA A 204 -7.02 -10.26 -25.30
C ALA A 204 -7.31 -8.95 -26.10
N HIS A 205 -7.30 -9.01 -27.45
CA HIS A 205 -7.59 -7.86 -28.31
C HIS A 205 -9.07 -7.50 -28.40
N HIS A 206 -10.00 -8.32 -27.88
CA HIS A 206 -11.45 -8.17 -28.09
C HIS A 206 -12.30 -7.99 -26.83
N ALA A 207 -11.67 -7.71 -25.67
CA ALA A 207 -12.47 -7.36 -24.49
C ALA A 207 -13.19 -6.02 -24.73
N SER A 208 -14.51 -6.03 -24.77
CA SER A 208 -15.35 -4.85 -24.91
C SER A 208 -15.01 -3.80 -23.85
N HIS A 209 -14.44 -2.69 -24.27
CA HIS A 209 -14.19 -1.54 -23.39
C HIS A 209 -15.52 -0.90 -23.01
N VAL A 210 -16.01 -1.17 -21.83
CA VAL A 210 -17.09 -0.35 -21.22
C VAL A 210 -16.55 1.09 -21.15
N SER A 211 -17.24 2.02 -21.79
CA SER A 211 -16.84 3.43 -21.87
C SER A 211 -16.64 4.02 -20.46
N PHE A 212 -15.62 4.88 -20.31
CA PHE A 212 -15.39 5.60 -19.05
C PHE A 212 -16.65 6.35 -18.57
N ASN A 213 -17.41 6.94 -19.48
CA ASN A 213 -18.66 7.65 -19.18
C ASN A 213 -19.75 6.72 -18.63
N GLU A 214 -19.87 5.51 -19.16
CA GLU A 214 -20.83 4.51 -18.66
C GLU A 214 -20.44 4.02 -17.26
N ARG A 215 -19.15 3.79 -17.03
CA ARG A 215 -18.62 3.45 -15.70
C ARG A 215 -18.94 4.56 -14.70
N MET A 216 -18.70 5.81 -15.07
CA MET A 216 -18.94 6.97 -14.20
C MET A 216 -20.43 7.22 -13.93
N SER A 217 -21.31 6.94 -14.89
CA SER A 217 -22.77 7.07 -14.70
C SER A 217 -23.33 6.01 -13.73
N GLN A 218 -22.80 4.79 -13.78
CA GLN A 218 -23.17 3.71 -12.87
C GLN A 218 -22.73 4.03 -11.43
N LEU A 219 -21.57 4.68 -11.26
CA LEU A 219 -21.04 5.10 -9.98
C LEU A 219 -21.93 6.05 -9.19
N LYS A 220 -22.51 7.04 -9.86
CA LYS A 220 -23.41 8.01 -9.22
C LYS A 220 -24.63 7.37 -8.56
N ARG A 221 -24.94 6.11 -8.91
CA ARG A 221 -26.07 5.34 -8.37
C ARG A 221 -25.69 4.46 -7.17
N GLU A 222 -24.42 4.48 -6.74
CA GLU A 222 -23.91 3.61 -5.68
C GLU A 222 -23.42 4.40 -4.45
N PRO A 223 -24.32 5.06 -3.71
CA PRO A 223 -23.95 5.95 -2.61
C PRO A 223 -23.19 5.24 -1.50
N ILE A 224 -23.47 3.95 -1.22
CA ILE A 224 -22.81 3.19 -0.16
C ILE A 224 -21.34 2.95 -0.50
N LEU A 225 -21.03 2.62 -1.76
CA LEU A 225 -19.65 2.50 -2.24
C LEU A 225 -18.90 3.83 -2.12
N LEU A 226 -19.53 4.93 -2.55
CA LEU A 226 -18.90 6.25 -2.50
C LEU A 226 -18.63 6.71 -1.07
N ILE A 227 -19.60 6.52 -0.15
CA ILE A 227 -19.41 6.84 1.27
C ILE A 227 -18.31 5.95 1.88
N PHE A 228 -18.34 4.64 1.62
CA PHE A 228 -17.30 3.74 2.14
C PHE A 228 -15.90 4.13 1.63
N SER A 229 -15.79 4.47 0.34
CA SER A 229 -14.53 4.94 -0.26
C SER A 229 -14.07 6.29 0.31
N LEU A 230 -15.00 7.20 0.60
CA LEU A 230 -14.70 8.46 1.27
C LEU A 230 -14.18 8.23 2.71
N LEU A 231 -14.80 7.31 3.45
CA LEU A 231 -14.29 6.94 4.79
C LEU A 231 -12.91 6.29 4.70
N ALA A 232 -12.66 5.47 3.68
CA ALA A 232 -11.35 4.88 3.42
C ALA A 232 -10.29 5.94 3.04
N LEU A 233 -10.67 6.99 2.31
CA LEU A 233 -9.81 8.15 2.06
C LEU A 233 -9.33 8.79 3.37
N PHE A 234 -10.24 9.13 4.27
CA PHE A 234 -9.87 9.73 5.55
C PHE A 234 -9.07 8.77 6.45
N PHE A 235 -9.39 7.48 6.44
CA PHE A 235 -8.59 6.46 7.11
C PHE A 235 -7.15 6.45 6.57
N GLY A 236 -6.99 6.47 5.24
CA GLY A 236 -5.68 6.55 4.59
C GLY A 236 -4.93 7.85 4.90
N MET A 237 -5.64 8.99 5.03
CA MET A 237 -5.00 10.26 5.42
C MET A 237 -4.39 10.20 6.82
N ILE A 238 -5.07 9.56 7.80
CA ILE A 238 -4.49 9.32 9.12
C ILE A 238 -3.27 8.40 8.99
N TYR A 239 -3.39 7.30 8.23
CA TYR A 239 -2.32 6.33 8.03
C TYR A 239 -1.05 6.94 7.45
N MET A 240 -1.19 7.88 6.51
CA MET A 240 -0.05 8.56 5.88
C MET A 240 0.80 9.37 6.87
N GLN A 241 0.27 9.74 8.03
CA GLN A 241 1.04 10.46 9.05
C GLN A 241 2.20 9.62 9.60
N GLY A 242 2.09 8.29 9.55
CA GLY A 242 3.18 7.37 9.91
C GLY A 242 4.44 7.51 9.05
N TYR A 243 4.30 8.03 7.83
CA TYR A 243 5.42 8.19 6.89
C TYR A 243 5.84 9.65 6.68
N VAL A 244 5.05 10.61 7.09
CA VAL A 244 5.28 12.04 6.81
C VAL A 244 5.61 12.80 8.08
N THR A 245 4.72 12.81 9.05
CA THR A 245 4.82 13.65 10.25
C THR A 245 5.39 12.91 11.44
N LEU A 246 5.18 11.59 11.56
CA LEU A 246 5.77 10.79 12.62
C LEU A 246 7.32 10.86 12.64
N PRO A 247 8.05 10.70 11.51
CA PRO A 247 9.49 10.83 11.51
C PRO A 247 9.95 12.24 11.90
N LEU A 248 9.21 13.29 11.55
CA LEU A 248 9.50 14.66 11.90
C LEU A 248 9.30 14.93 13.41
N ASP A 249 8.22 14.37 13.97
CA ASP A 249 7.94 14.47 15.40
C ASP A 249 8.97 13.70 16.23
N MET A 250 9.37 12.50 15.82
CA MET A 250 10.49 11.78 16.41
C MET A 250 11.78 12.61 16.35
N GLY A 251 12.05 13.26 15.22
CA GLY A 251 13.19 14.16 15.05
C GLY A 251 13.19 15.34 16.02
N SER A 252 12.03 15.95 16.29
CA SER A 252 11.90 17.05 17.25
C SER A 252 12.18 16.61 18.70
N HIS A 253 12.03 15.31 19.00
CA HIS A 253 12.42 14.68 20.28
C HIS A 253 13.86 14.15 20.29
N GLY A 254 14.70 14.51 19.32
CA GLY A 254 16.10 14.08 19.24
C GLY A 254 16.28 12.62 18.78
N LEU A 255 15.23 11.98 18.25
CA LEU A 255 15.29 10.62 17.73
C LEU A 255 15.62 10.66 16.22
N GLY A 256 16.77 10.13 15.86
CA GLY A 256 17.24 10.15 14.47
C GLY A 256 16.62 9.07 13.56
N PRO A 257 17.13 9.01 12.30
CA PRO A 257 16.62 8.09 11.29
C PRO A 257 16.65 6.61 11.69
N GLU A 258 17.66 6.20 12.47
CA GLU A 258 17.76 4.82 12.97
C GLU A 258 16.62 4.46 13.91
N GLN A 259 16.29 5.38 14.84
CA GLN A 259 15.19 5.18 15.78
C GLN A 259 13.85 5.15 15.07
N PHE A 260 13.65 6.02 14.06
CA PHE A 260 12.48 5.98 13.20
C PHE A 260 12.38 4.66 12.42
N GLY A 261 13.49 4.24 11.78
CA GLY A 261 13.53 2.96 11.06
C GLY A 261 13.13 1.78 11.95
N ALA A 262 13.64 1.78 13.21
CA ALA A 262 13.27 0.75 14.18
C ALA A 262 11.81 0.84 14.63
N ALA A 263 11.26 2.03 14.80
CA ALA A 263 9.86 2.23 15.16
C ALA A 263 8.92 1.75 14.05
N ILE A 264 9.16 2.18 12.81
CA ILE A 264 8.29 1.78 11.70
C ILE A 264 8.45 0.28 11.31
N ALA A 265 9.60 -0.33 11.60
CA ALA A 265 9.77 -1.76 11.39
C ALA A 265 8.84 -2.62 12.28
N VAL A 266 8.41 -2.10 13.43
CA VAL A 266 7.38 -2.75 14.28
C VAL A 266 6.10 -3.02 13.49
N ASN A 267 5.69 -2.07 12.64
CA ASN A 267 4.55 -2.25 11.73
C ASN A 267 4.74 -3.48 10.84
N GLY A 268 5.83 -3.55 10.10
CA GLY A 268 6.08 -4.66 9.19
C GLY A 268 6.17 -6.02 9.91
N PHE A 269 6.85 -6.09 11.07
CA PHE A 269 6.94 -7.33 11.84
C PHE A 269 5.58 -7.76 12.41
N LEU A 270 4.77 -6.83 12.91
CA LEU A 270 3.42 -7.14 13.40
C LEU A 270 2.53 -7.62 12.26
N ILE A 271 2.62 -7.04 11.06
CA ILE A 271 1.88 -7.51 9.89
C ILE A 271 2.21 -8.98 9.63
N ILE A 272 3.49 -9.37 9.61
CA ILE A 272 3.89 -10.75 9.36
C ILE A 272 3.36 -11.70 10.46
N LEU A 273 3.47 -11.31 11.72
CA LEU A 273 3.15 -12.19 12.85
C LEU A 273 1.65 -12.27 13.14
N VAL A 274 0.92 -11.16 12.99
CA VAL A 274 -0.42 -11.01 13.56
C VAL A 274 -1.53 -10.96 12.48
N THR A 275 -1.19 -10.82 11.19
CA THR A 275 -2.21 -10.77 10.11
C THR A 275 -3.09 -12.03 10.11
N ILE A 276 -2.50 -13.24 10.21
CA ILE A 276 -3.27 -14.48 10.17
C ILE A 276 -4.23 -14.59 11.38
N PRO A 277 -3.78 -14.41 12.64
CA PRO A 277 -4.68 -14.39 13.79
C PRO A 277 -5.80 -13.35 13.70
N ILE A 278 -5.46 -12.10 13.34
CA ILE A 278 -6.45 -11.03 13.23
C ILE A 278 -7.44 -11.31 12.10
N SER A 279 -6.99 -11.76 10.94
CA SER A 279 -7.87 -12.09 9.81
C SER A 279 -8.84 -13.21 10.17
N ASN A 280 -8.38 -14.26 10.85
CA ASN A 280 -9.23 -15.35 11.32
C ASN A 280 -10.28 -14.90 12.34
N LEU A 281 -9.93 -13.95 13.21
CA LEU A 281 -10.88 -13.33 14.14
C LEU A 281 -11.87 -12.43 13.39
N ALA A 282 -11.40 -11.63 12.46
CA ALA A 282 -12.20 -10.70 11.65
C ALA A 282 -13.26 -11.41 10.81
N VAL A 283 -12.98 -12.62 10.28
CA VAL A 283 -13.96 -13.45 9.55
C VAL A 283 -15.15 -13.84 10.42
N LYS A 284 -14.95 -14.06 11.73
CA LYS A 284 -16.01 -14.44 12.70
C LYS A 284 -16.85 -13.26 13.15
N TRP A 285 -16.38 -12.04 12.99
CA TRP A 285 -17.03 -10.83 13.47
C TRP A 285 -17.80 -10.12 12.34
N HIS A 286 -18.72 -9.26 12.75
CA HIS A 286 -19.46 -8.41 11.81
C HIS A 286 -18.52 -7.41 11.14
N ARG A 287 -18.39 -7.44 9.80
CA ARG A 287 -17.38 -6.68 9.04
C ARG A 287 -17.38 -5.18 9.35
N PHE A 288 -18.56 -4.55 9.50
CA PHE A 288 -18.65 -3.13 9.82
C PHE A 288 -18.24 -2.79 11.27
N ARG A 289 -18.38 -3.74 12.20
CA ARG A 289 -17.84 -3.59 13.56
C ARG A 289 -16.31 -3.73 13.54
N THR A 290 -15.79 -4.62 12.74
CA THR A 290 -14.33 -4.82 12.59
C THR A 290 -13.67 -3.60 11.97
N ILE A 291 -14.24 -3.03 10.88
CA ILE A 291 -13.66 -1.83 10.26
C ILE A 291 -13.81 -0.59 11.17
N ALA A 292 -14.86 -0.48 11.96
CA ALA A 292 -15.01 0.57 12.97
C ALA A 292 -13.95 0.43 14.07
N LEU A 293 -13.73 -0.79 14.58
CA LEU A 293 -12.69 -1.06 15.56
C LEU A 293 -11.30 -0.77 15.01
N SER A 294 -11.05 -1.05 13.72
CA SER A 294 -9.78 -0.70 13.06
C SER A 294 -9.54 0.81 13.04
N ALA A 295 -10.58 1.62 12.80
CA ALA A 295 -10.49 3.07 12.83
C ALA A 295 -10.21 3.60 14.26
N ILE A 296 -10.79 2.95 15.29
CA ILE A 296 -10.48 3.26 16.69
C ILE A 296 -9.01 2.98 16.99
N PHE A 297 -8.50 1.81 16.65
CA PHE A 297 -7.09 1.46 16.90
C PHE A 297 -6.13 2.38 16.12
N LEU A 298 -6.47 2.72 14.88
CA LEU A 298 -5.69 3.69 14.10
C LEU A 298 -5.65 5.05 14.80
N GLY A 299 -6.83 5.59 15.16
CA GLY A 299 -6.93 6.87 15.85
C GLY A 299 -6.25 6.87 17.24
N LEU A 300 -6.42 5.80 18.04
CA LEU A 300 -5.77 5.65 19.34
C LEU A 300 -4.25 5.57 19.21
N GLY A 301 -3.74 4.82 18.22
CA GLY A 301 -2.31 4.71 17.99
C GLY A 301 -1.68 6.05 17.65
N PHE A 302 -2.21 6.77 16.65
CA PHE A 302 -1.72 8.11 16.32
C PHE A 302 -1.99 9.13 17.42
N GLY A 303 -3.13 9.05 18.13
CA GLY A 303 -3.40 9.90 19.30
C GLY A 303 -2.41 9.67 20.44
N PHE A 304 -1.99 8.41 20.68
CA PHE A 304 -0.98 8.07 21.68
C PHE A 304 0.39 8.67 21.35
N THR A 305 0.67 8.97 20.08
CA THR A 305 1.91 9.65 19.67
C THR A 305 2.09 11.00 20.36
N ALA A 306 1.00 11.70 20.71
CA ALA A 306 1.08 12.95 21.47
C ALA A 306 1.72 12.81 22.88
N LEU A 307 1.78 11.57 23.40
CA LEU A 307 2.37 11.25 24.71
C LEU A 307 3.76 10.62 24.56
N ALA A 308 4.25 10.42 23.32
CA ALA A 308 5.50 9.74 23.07
C ALA A 308 6.64 10.75 23.06
N ASP A 309 7.59 10.57 23.98
CA ASP A 309 8.82 11.37 24.12
C ASP A 309 10.11 10.55 23.94
N ASN A 310 9.96 9.22 23.79
CA ASN A 310 11.09 8.31 23.65
C ASN A 310 10.80 7.21 22.65
N ARG A 311 11.86 6.52 22.17
CA ARG A 311 11.79 5.46 21.18
C ARG A 311 10.72 4.39 21.50
N THR A 312 10.65 3.96 22.77
CA THR A 312 9.74 2.87 23.16
C THR A 312 8.28 3.28 23.04
N LEU A 313 7.91 4.49 23.45
CA LEU A 313 6.55 5.00 23.33
C LEU A 313 6.14 5.21 21.86
N PHE A 314 7.04 5.68 21.00
CA PHE A 314 6.79 5.71 19.55
C PHE A 314 6.58 4.31 18.96
N MET A 315 7.35 3.29 19.38
CA MET A 315 7.14 1.91 18.97
C MET A 315 5.78 1.36 19.44
N VAL A 316 5.35 1.71 20.66
CA VAL A 316 4.01 1.34 21.19
C VAL A 316 2.92 2.00 20.35
N SER A 317 3.05 3.30 20.02
CA SER A 317 2.13 4.00 19.13
C SER A 317 2.00 3.25 17.78
N VAL A 318 3.14 2.92 17.16
CA VAL A 318 3.18 2.15 15.90
C VAL A 318 2.48 0.80 16.06
N ALA A 319 2.73 0.09 17.16
CA ALA A 319 2.09 -1.21 17.40
C ALA A 319 0.56 -1.09 17.50
N ILE A 320 0.05 -0.06 18.18
CA ILE A 320 -1.39 0.16 18.35
C ILE A 320 -2.06 0.42 16.99
N TRP A 321 -1.55 1.38 16.19
CA TRP A 321 -2.20 1.70 14.93
C TRP A 321 -2.03 0.58 13.89
N THR A 322 -0.96 -0.22 13.98
CA THR A 322 -0.77 -1.41 13.12
C THR A 322 -1.87 -2.45 13.30
N VAL A 323 -2.36 -2.66 14.52
CA VAL A 323 -3.52 -3.55 14.76
C VAL A 323 -4.74 -3.06 13.97
N GLY A 324 -4.98 -1.75 13.98
CA GLY A 324 -6.04 -1.12 13.17
C GLY A 324 -5.84 -1.34 11.68
N GLU A 325 -4.64 -1.14 11.17
CA GLU A 325 -4.29 -1.35 9.76
C GLU A 325 -4.55 -2.79 9.31
N ILE A 326 -4.06 -3.79 10.07
CA ILE A 326 -4.24 -5.21 9.76
C ILE A 326 -5.72 -5.57 9.70
N ALA A 327 -6.53 -5.08 10.65
CA ALA A 327 -7.96 -5.34 10.66
C ALA A 327 -8.66 -4.70 9.44
N ALA A 328 -8.31 -3.46 9.09
CA ALA A 328 -8.85 -2.76 7.92
C ALA A 328 -8.51 -3.46 6.60
N THR A 329 -7.22 -3.78 6.40
CA THR A 329 -6.75 -4.42 5.15
C THR A 329 -7.30 -5.83 4.98
N SER A 330 -7.67 -6.52 6.06
CA SER A 330 -8.31 -7.83 6.02
C SER A 330 -9.79 -7.75 5.61
N VAL A 331 -10.50 -6.70 6.01
CA VAL A 331 -11.98 -6.62 5.90
C VAL A 331 -12.45 -5.71 4.78
N ALA A 332 -11.78 -4.60 4.51
CA ALA A 332 -12.25 -3.63 3.52
C ALA A 332 -12.39 -4.20 2.10
N PRO A 333 -11.44 -4.97 1.55
CA PRO A 333 -11.60 -5.59 0.23
C PRO A 333 -12.79 -6.55 0.16
N ALA A 334 -13.08 -7.25 1.26
CA ALA A 334 -14.22 -8.16 1.36
C ALA A 334 -15.57 -7.41 1.39
N ILE A 335 -15.63 -6.26 2.06
CA ILE A 335 -16.82 -5.39 2.03
C ILE A 335 -17.08 -4.91 0.60
N ILE A 336 -16.05 -4.44 -0.10
CA ILE A 336 -16.16 -3.97 -1.49
C ILE A 336 -16.61 -5.11 -2.41
N ALA A 337 -16.04 -6.31 -2.25
CA ALA A 337 -16.43 -7.48 -3.05
C ALA A 337 -17.90 -7.89 -2.83
N ASP A 338 -18.41 -7.79 -1.60
CA ASP A 338 -19.81 -8.11 -1.27
C ASP A 338 -20.80 -7.03 -1.75
N LEU A 339 -20.38 -5.77 -1.84
CA LEU A 339 -21.18 -4.68 -2.39
C LEU A 339 -21.29 -4.75 -3.92
N SER A 340 -20.27 -5.34 -4.58
CA SER A 340 -20.13 -5.27 -6.03
C SER A 340 -20.91 -6.39 -6.74
N PRO A 341 -21.71 -6.08 -7.79
CA PRO A 341 -22.11 -7.06 -8.79
C PRO A 341 -20.88 -7.72 -9.43
N ILE A 342 -21.00 -8.98 -9.86
CA ILE A 342 -19.87 -9.76 -10.41
C ILE A 342 -19.21 -9.03 -11.58
N GLU A 343 -20.01 -8.42 -12.46
CA GLU A 343 -19.61 -7.72 -13.68
C GLU A 343 -18.90 -6.38 -13.39
N LEU A 344 -19.13 -5.80 -12.20
CA LEU A 344 -18.61 -4.47 -11.82
C LEU A 344 -17.52 -4.51 -10.75
N ARG A 345 -17.05 -5.69 -10.34
CA ARG A 345 -16.05 -5.85 -9.28
C ARG A 345 -14.79 -5.02 -9.52
N GLY A 346 -14.29 -4.98 -10.75
CA GLY A 346 -13.13 -4.17 -11.11
C GLY A 346 -13.36 -2.67 -10.90
N VAL A 347 -14.53 -2.17 -11.27
CA VAL A 347 -14.91 -0.76 -11.09
C VAL A 347 -14.97 -0.40 -9.60
N TYR A 348 -15.61 -1.23 -8.78
CA TYR A 348 -15.73 -1.01 -7.33
C TYR A 348 -14.37 -1.01 -6.64
N GLN A 349 -13.50 -1.98 -6.99
CA GLN A 349 -12.13 -2.03 -6.47
C GLN A 349 -11.30 -0.83 -6.94
N GLY A 350 -11.51 -0.37 -8.17
CA GLY A 350 -10.84 0.81 -8.72
C GLY A 350 -11.18 2.08 -7.96
N ILE A 351 -12.45 2.28 -7.58
CA ILE A 351 -12.90 3.45 -6.79
C ILE A 351 -12.31 3.42 -5.39
N PHE A 352 -12.39 2.26 -4.74
CA PHE A 352 -11.80 2.08 -3.43
C PHE A 352 -10.28 2.29 -3.46
N GLY A 353 -9.59 1.77 -4.49
CA GLY A 353 -8.17 2.01 -4.71
C GLY A 353 -7.84 3.48 -4.97
N SER A 354 -8.69 4.20 -5.73
CA SER A 354 -8.54 5.63 -5.98
C SER A 354 -8.66 6.46 -4.71
N ALA A 355 -9.50 6.05 -3.75
CA ALA A 355 -9.59 6.71 -2.44
C ALA A 355 -8.26 6.62 -1.68
N TRP A 356 -7.58 5.48 -1.71
CA TRP A 356 -6.24 5.32 -1.15
C TRP A 356 -5.19 6.17 -1.89
N GLY A 357 -5.21 6.16 -3.24
CA GLY A 357 -4.34 7.03 -4.03
C GLY A 357 -4.49 8.50 -3.68
N LEU A 358 -5.75 8.96 -3.51
CA LEU A 358 -6.04 10.32 -3.09
C LEU A 358 -5.61 10.60 -1.64
N ALA A 359 -5.66 9.60 -0.75
CA ALA A 359 -5.13 9.69 0.61
C ALA A 359 -3.61 9.89 0.63
N TYR A 360 -2.88 9.22 -0.25
CA TYR A 360 -1.44 9.42 -0.44
C TYR A 360 -1.10 10.84 -0.91
N PHE A 361 -2.00 11.49 -1.63
CA PHE A 361 -1.84 12.87 -2.05
C PHE A 361 -2.26 13.87 -0.95
N LEU A 362 -3.49 13.75 -0.42
CA LEU A 362 -4.05 14.73 0.52
C LEU A 362 -3.53 14.56 1.95
N GLY A 363 -3.21 13.34 2.37
CA GLY A 363 -2.75 13.05 3.73
C GLY A 363 -1.49 13.80 4.14
N PRO A 364 -0.38 13.71 3.37
CA PRO A 364 0.82 14.48 3.62
C PRO A 364 0.58 15.99 3.63
N LEU A 365 -0.19 16.49 2.65
CA LEU A 365 -0.49 17.90 2.52
C LEU A 365 -1.21 18.46 3.75
N ALA A 366 -2.30 17.81 4.16
CA ALA A 366 -3.09 18.22 5.31
C ALA A 366 -2.30 18.06 6.62
N GLY A 367 -1.64 16.91 6.82
CA GLY A 367 -0.89 16.64 8.03
C GLY A 367 0.34 17.52 8.19
N GLY A 368 1.09 17.75 7.12
CA GLY A 368 2.25 18.66 7.14
C GLY A 368 1.86 20.09 7.47
N TRP A 369 0.74 20.57 6.91
CA TRP A 369 0.21 21.90 7.21
C TRP A 369 -0.20 22.04 8.68
N VAL A 370 -0.96 21.08 9.21
CA VAL A 370 -1.38 21.08 10.63
C VAL A 370 -0.16 20.99 11.54
N TYR A 371 0.79 20.11 11.23
CA TYR A 371 2.01 19.95 12.03
C TYR A 371 2.83 21.26 12.12
N GLU A 372 2.99 21.94 11.00
CA GLU A 372 3.79 23.19 10.95
C GLU A 372 3.10 24.37 11.63
N HIS A 373 1.76 24.53 11.45
CA HIS A 373 1.04 25.73 11.90
C HIS A 373 0.38 25.58 13.27
N GLN A 374 0.02 24.33 13.67
CA GLN A 374 -0.70 24.07 14.91
C GLN A 374 0.07 23.14 15.87
N GLY A 375 1.19 22.57 15.41
CA GLY A 375 2.05 21.69 16.19
C GLY A 375 1.63 20.23 16.19
N SER A 376 2.52 19.37 16.69
CA SER A 376 2.35 17.92 16.72
C SER A 376 1.14 17.47 17.52
N ASN A 377 0.91 18.07 18.71
CA ASN A 377 -0.20 17.71 19.59
C ASN A 377 -1.57 17.93 18.92
N ALA A 378 -1.75 19.02 18.17
CA ALA A 378 -2.98 19.29 17.43
C ALA A 378 -3.19 18.24 16.32
N LEU A 379 -2.13 17.86 15.62
CA LEU A 379 -2.18 16.82 14.60
C LEU A 379 -2.60 15.46 15.20
N TRP A 380 -1.96 15.03 16.27
CA TRP A 380 -2.24 13.73 16.89
C TRP A 380 -3.62 13.68 17.52
N ALA A 381 -4.07 14.77 18.17
CA ALA A 381 -5.45 14.90 18.65
C ALA A 381 -6.46 14.88 17.49
N GLY A 382 -6.15 15.52 16.37
CA GLY A 382 -6.94 15.49 15.14
C GLY A 382 -7.06 14.07 14.56
N CYS A 383 -5.97 13.31 14.53
CA CYS A 383 -5.97 11.90 14.10
C CYS A 383 -6.84 11.03 15.01
N LEU A 384 -6.76 11.22 16.34
CA LEU A 384 -7.61 10.53 17.30
C LEU A 384 -9.09 10.83 17.05
N LEU A 385 -9.44 12.12 17.00
CA LEU A 385 -10.82 12.57 16.78
C LEU A 385 -11.38 12.04 15.48
N LEU A 386 -10.62 12.17 14.38
CA LEU A 386 -11.03 11.67 13.08
C LEU A 386 -11.20 10.14 13.08
N GLY A 387 -10.31 9.39 13.74
CA GLY A 387 -10.45 7.95 13.93
C GLY A 387 -11.75 7.55 14.64
N MET A 388 -12.14 8.31 15.70
CA MET A 388 -13.41 8.08 16.41
C MET A 388 -14.62 8.41 15.53
N ILE A 389 -14.58 9.52 14.79
CA ILE A 389 -15.63 9.90 13.81
C ILE A 389 -15.80 8.81 12.77
N LEU A 390 -14.69 8.32 12.19
CA LEU A 390 -14.71 7.24 11.20
C LEU A 390 -15.34 5.97 11.75
N ALA A 391 -15.04 5.61 13.00
CA ALA A 391 -15.64 4.45 13.67
C ALA A 391 -17.17 4.56 13.74
N VAL A 392 -17.68 5.72 14.17
CA VAL A 392 -19.13 6.00 14.22
C VAL A 392 -19.74 5.92 12.83
N CYS A 393 -19.10 6.54 11.82
CA CYS A 393 -19.57 6.51 10.42
C CYS A 393 -19.61 5.08 9.83
N TYR A 394 -18.58 4.26 10.10
CA TYR A 394 -18.58 2.85 9.67
C TYR A 394 -19.69 2.05 10.34
N LEU A 395 -19.95 2.26 11.63
CA LEU A 395 -21.06 1.59 12.32
C LEU A 395 -22.42 2.01 11.75
N ALA A 396 -22.62 3.31 11.49
CA ALA A 396 -23.83 3.83 10.89
C ALA A 396 -24.08 3.30 9.46
N LEU A 397 -22.99 3.12 8.66
CA LEU A 397 -23.06 2.58 7.32
C LEU A 397 -23.40 1.07 7.29
N GLY A 398 -23.22 0.36 8.39
CA GLY A 398 -23.36 -1.10 8.45
C GLY A 398 -24.75 -1.62 8.05
N ALA A 399 -25.81 -0.99 8.55
CA ALA A 399 -27.18 -1.42 8.26
C ALA A 399 -27.60 -1.14 6.79
N PRO A 400 -27.40 0.07 6.22
CA PRO A 400 -27.63 0.34 4.81
C PRO A 400 -26.83 -0.59 3.88
N ALA A 401 -25.54 -0.80 4.19
CA ALA A 401 -24.68 -1.67 3.39
C ALA A 401 -25.15 -3.13 3.39
N LYS A 402 -25.61 -3.65 4.53
CA LYS A 402 -26.15 -5.01 4.63
C LYS A 402 -27.36 -5.19 3.70
N ARG A 403 -28.32 -4.24 3.70
CA ARG A 403 -29.48 -4.25 2.80
C ARG A 403 -29.04 -4.26 1.33
N ARG A 404 -28.05 -3.45 0.98
CA ARG A 404 -27.53 -3.39 -0.41
C ARG A 404 -26.86 -4.71 -0.83
N MET A 405 -26.07 -5.34 0.05
CA MET A 405 -25.45 -6.65 -0.20
C MET A 405 -26.49 -7.76 -0.42
N GLU A 406 -27.58 -7.75 0.33
CA GLU A 406 -28.69 -8.70 0.17
C GLU A 406 -29.37 -8.53 -1.19
N GLN A 407 -29.59 -7.30 -1.64
CA GLN A 407 -30.13 -6.99 -2.97
C GLN A 407 -29.21 -7.48 -4.08
N THR A 408 -27.91 -7.24 -3.98
CA THR A 408 -26.91 -7.69 -4.97
C THR A 408 -26.92 -9.23 -5.10
N ARG A 409 -27.02 -9.96 -3.99
CA ARG A 409 -27.09 -11.44 -3.98
C ARG A 409 -28.37 -11.98 -4.61
N SER A 410 -29.52 -11.35 -4.34
CA SER A 410 -30.81 -11.78 -4.93
C SER A 410 -30.83 -11.58 -6.44
N THR A 411 -30.30 -10.48 -6.96
CA THR A 411 -30.20 -10.20 -8.40
C THR A 411 -29.29 -11.20 -9.11
N SER A 412 -28.13 -11.54 -8.52
CA SER A 412 -27.21 -12.54 -9.08
C SER A 412 -27.81 -13.95 -9.11
N ALA A 413 -28.64 -14.31 -8.13
CA ALA A 413 -29.32 -15.61 -8.08
C ALA A 413 -30.46 -15.73 -9.11
N SER A 414 -31.11 -14.63 -9.51
CA SER A 414 -32.15 -14.61 -10.53
C SER A 414 -31.62 -14.69 -11.97
N HIS A 415 -30.36 -14.27 -12.21
CA HIS A 415 -29.69 -14.36 -13.52
C HIS A 415 -29.12 -15.77 -13.82
N ASN A 416 -28.94 -16.58 -12.80
CA ASN A 416 -28.41 -17.95 -12.92
C ASN A 416 -29.57 -19.02 -12.99
N ARG A 417 -30.81 -18.61 -13.05
CA ARG A 417 -31.98 -19.44 -13.33
C ARG A 417 -32.55 -19.15 -14.71
#